data_bedba39afd08bef483310aa2b41291d5
#
_entry.id   bedba39afd08bef483310aa2b41291d5
#
_cell.length_a   1.000
_cell.length_b   1.000
_cell.length_c   1.000
_cell.angle_alpha   90.00
_cell.angle_beta   90.00
_cell.angle_gamma   90.00
#
_symmetry.space_group_name_H-M   'P 1'
#
loop_
_entity.id
_entity.type
_entity.pdbx_description
1 polymer ?
#
loop_
_entity_poly.entity_id
_entity_poly.type
_entity_poly.pdbx_seq_one_letter_code
_entity_poly.pdbx_strand_id
1 'polypeptide(L)'
;MSFMTFGDKSLDLSRPHVMGILNVTPDSFSDGGSYSSLDDALAKTERMILDGASFIDVGGESTRPGALPVSVEEEMDRVLPVVEAINARFDTIISVDTSTPSVMSESARLGAGLINDVRALERAGALQAAANTGLPVCLMHMRGSPSTMQDDVVYDSVVEEVNAYLMARVAACEAVGIGRDKLILDPGVGFGKSLPHNLALLNHTVDFRRKGFPVLIGLSRKTMIGEVLNVPVDERLYGTMGANAATYSQGARLFRVHDVKPHVDMLELMYRIEREV
;
A
#
# COMPACT_ATOMS: atom_id res chain seq x y z
N MET A 1 3.94 -17.52 9.07
CA MET A 1 5.03 -17.54 8.07
C MET A 1 5.86 -16.31 8.29
N SER A 2 7.18 -16.43 8.38
CA SER A 2 8.07 -15.27 8.52
C SER A 2 8.57 -14.75 7.18
N PHE A 3 8.70 -15.60 6.16
CA PHE A 3 9.19 -15.22 4.83
C PHE A 3 8.08 -15.17 3.78
N MET A 4 8.14 -14.15 2.90
CA MET A 4 7.32 -14.04 1.70
C MET A 4 8.20 -13.66 0.51
N THR A 5 7.91 -14.25 -0.66
CA THR A 5 8.65 -14.02 -1.89
C THR A 5 7.90 -13.01 -2.77
N PHE A 6 8.60 -11.99 -3.25
CA PHE A 6 8.13 -10.89 -4.09
C PHE A 6 8.91 -10.89 -5.41
N GLY A 7 8.37 -11.50 -6.45
CA GLY A 7 9.11 -11.75 -7.68
C GLY A 7 10.30 -12.67 -7.43
N ASP A 8 11.52 -12.16 -7.62
CA ASP A 8 12.79 -12.87 -7.37
C ASP A 8 13.37 -12.63 -5.96
N LYS A 9 12.75 -11.77 -5.14
CA LYS A 9 13.23 -11.35 -3.83
C LYS A 9 12.40 -11.95 -2.70
N SER A 10 13.02 -12.20 -1.54
CA SER A 10 12.32 -12.67 -0.34
C SER A 10 12.60 -11.78 0.86
N LEU A 11 11.56 -11.48 1.65
CA LEU A 11 11.68 -10.72 2.88
C LEU A 11 11.20 -11.52 4.09
N ASP A 12 11.86 -11.29 5.23
CA ASP A 12 11.44 -11.78 6.52
C ASP A 12 10.42 -10.82 7.15
N LEU A 13 9.14 -11.14 7.01
CA LEU A 13 8.03 -10.35 7.57
C LEU A 13 7.87 -10.50 9.10
N SER A 14 8.82 -11.13 9.81
CA SER A 14 8.94 -10.98 11.26
C SER A 14 9.52 -9.62 11.64
N ARG A 15 10.20 -8.94 10.70
CA ARG A 15 10.71 -7.57 10.81
C ARG A 15 9.75 -6.56 10.18
N PRO A 16 9.79 -5.29 10.61
CA PRO A 16 9.04 -4.24 9.92
C PRO A 16 9.73 -3.85 8.60
N HIS A 17 8.92 -3.51 7.60
CA HIS A 17 9.36 -3.03 6.29
C HIS A 17 8.64 -1.76 5.90
N VAL A 18 9.36 -0.83 5.30
CA VAL A 18 8.84 0.43 4.81
C VAL A 18 8.62 0.35 3.30
N MET A 19 7.44 0.76 2.87
CA MET A 19 7.03 0.89 1.47
C MET A 19 6.94 2.38 1.14
N GLY A 20 7.86 2.88 0.32
CA GLY A 20 7.90 4.27 -0.13
C GLY A 20 6.88 4.55 -1.23
N ILE A 21 6.09 5.60 -1.10
CA ILE A 21 5.05 5.99 -2.05
C ILE A 21 5.65 6.76 -3.22
N LEU A 22 5.48 6.25 -4.43
CA LEU A 22 5.87 6.88 -5.68
C LEU A 22 4.65 7.11 -6.58
N ASN A 23 3.97 8.24 -6.40
CA ASN A 23 2.87 8.63 -7.29
C ASN A 23 3.43 9.18 -8.60
N VAL A 24 3.01 8.61 -9.73
CA VAL A 24 3.37 9.01 -11.08
C VAL A 24 2.18 9.69 -11.79
N THR A 25 1.51 10.59 -11.06
CA THR A 25 0.41 11.40 -11.57
C THR A 25 0.92 12.76 -12.08
N PRO A 26 0.24 13.44 -13.03
CA PRO A 26 0.67 14.73 -13.57
C PRO A 26 0.98 15.78 -12.50
N ASP A 27 0.18 15.84 -11.44
CA ASP A 27 0.36 16.78 -10.33
C ASP A 27 1.62 16.48 -9.49
N SER A 28 2.19 15.29 -9.61
CA SER A 28 3.39 14.91 -8.87
C SER A 28 4.69 15.37 -9.54
N PHE A 29 4.62 15.86 -10.79
CA PHE A 29 5.75 16.24 -11.63
C PHE A 29 5.45 17.51 -12.43
N SER A 30 4.92 18.55 -11.78
CA SER A 30 4.29 19.73 -12.41
C SER A 30 5.22 20.67 -13.20
N ASP A 31 6.54 20.49 -13.23
CA ASP A 31 7.47 21.49 -13.76
C ASP A 31 8.27 21.09 -15.02
N GLY A 32 7.96 20.00 -15.72
CA GLY A 32 8.73 19.63 -16.92
C GLY A 32 8.15 18.48 -17.74
N GLY A 33 8.44 18.46 -19.03
CA GLY A 33 7.94 17.46 -19.97
C GLY A 33 8.30 16.01 -19.61
N SER A 34 7.77 15.03 -20.37
CA SER A 34 7.76 13.59 -20.07
C SER A 34 9.11 12.96 -19.68
N TYR A 35 10.25 13.51 -20.10
CA TYR A 35 11.58 13.01 -19.72
C TYR A 35 12.00 13.45 -18.31
N SER A 36 11.66 14.69 -17.91
CA SER A 36 11.93 15.16 -16.54
C SER A 36 11.15 14.35 -15.50
N SER A 37 9.93 13.91 -15.82
CA SER A 37 9.09 13.14 -14.91
C SER A 37 9.65 11.73 -14.59
N LEU A 38 10.30 11.06 -15.55
CA LEU A 38 10.92 9.76 -15.32
C LEU A 38 12.21 9.89 -14.50
N ASP A 39 13.05 10.86 -14.82
CA ASP A 39 14.31 11.10 -14.07
C ASP A 39 14.00 11.54 -12.62
N ASP A 40 12.98 12.34 -12.39
CA ASP A 40 12.52 12.71 -11.05
C ASP A 40 11.97 11.51 -10.27
N ALA A 41 11.21 10.63 -10.94
CA ALA A 41 10.73 9.38 -10.34
C ALA A 41 11.89 8.47 -9.93
N LEU A 42 12.93 8.36 -10.76
CA LEU A 42 14.12 7.56 -10.49
C LEU A 42 15.00 8.16 -9.38
N ALA A 43 15.18 9.47 -9.36
CA ALA A 43 15.89 10.17 -8.30
C ALA A 43 15.18 10.02 -6.95
N LYS A 44 13.84 10.13 -6.94
CA LYS A 44 13.03 9.89 -5.74
C LYS A 44 13.10 8.43 -5.29
N THR A 45 13.08 7.48 -6.23
CA THR A 45 13.26 6.04 -5.96
C THR A 45 14.61 5.78 -5.31
N GLU A 46 15.71 6.28 -5.89
CA GLU A 46 17.04 6.14 -5.33
C GLU A 46 17.11 6.68 -3.90
N ARG A 47 16.56 7.86 -3.67
CA ARG A 47 16.51 8.45 -2.33
C ARG A 47 15.76 7.56 -1.33
N MET A 48 14.58 7.05 -1.70
CA MET A 48 13.81 6.15 -0.83
C MET A 48 14.56 4.86 -0.51
N ILE A 49 15.29 4.30 -1.49
CA ILE A 49 16.13 3.10 -1.28
C ILE A 49 17.27 3.42 -0.32
N LEU A 50 18.00 4.53 -0.52
CA LEU A 50 19.07 4.99 0.38
C LEU A 50 18.54 5.28 1.81
N ASP A 51 17.30 5.75 1.92
CA ASP A 51 16.62 5.97 3.19
C ASP A 51 16.11 4.66 3.84
N GLY A 52 16.27 3.49 3.17
CA GLY A 52 15.99 2.16 3.71
C GLY A 52 14.61 1.58 3.35
N ALA A 53 13.93 2.09 2.32
CA ALA A 53 12.70 1.46 1.83
C ALA A 53 12.97 0.04 1.32
N SER A 54 12.12 -0.92 1.71
CA SER A 54 12.13 -2.29 1.20
C SER A 54 11.29 -2.44 -0.08
N PHE A 55 10.32 -1.55 -0.26
CA PHE A 55 9.42 -1.50 -1.41
C PHE A 55 9.34 -0.08 -1.96
N ILE A 56 9.17 0.02 -3.27
CA ILE A 56 8.75 1.24 -3.96
C ILE A 56 7.37 0.98 -4.56
N ASP A 57 6.35 1.72 -4.11
CA ASP A 57 4.97 1.53 -4.52
C ASP A 57 4.57 2.54 -5.58
N VAL A 58 4.52 2.08 -6.82
CA VAL A 58 4.29 2.89 -8.02
C VAL A 58 2.79 2.95 -8.32
N GLY A 59 2.21 4.15 -8.30
CA GLY A 59 0.79 4.36 -8.55
C GLY A 59 0.52 5.42 -9.62
N GLY A 60 -0.27 5.06 -10.66
CA GLY A 60 -0.65 5.95 -11.78
C GLY A 60 -2.04 6.59 -11.63
N GLU A 61 -2.89 6.03 -10.76
CA GLU A 61 -4.23 6.55 -10.43
C GLU A 61 -4.20 7.21 -9.04
N SER A 62 -4.77 8.41 -8.92
CA SER A 62 -4.96 9.03 -7.61
C SER A 62 -6.16 8.40 -6.92
N THR A 63 -5.97 7.87 -5.71
CA THR A 63 -7.03 7.30 -4.89
C THR A 63 -7.52 8.26 -3.79
N ARG A 64 -7.15 9.55 -3.88
CA ARG A 64 -7.63 10.59 -2.97
C ARG A 64 -9.14 10.83 -3.13
N PRO A 65 -9.85 11.26 -2.05
CA PRO A 65 -11.25 11.65 -2.18
C PRO A 65 -11.46 12.66 -3.31
N GLY A 66 -12.45 12.39 -4.20
CA GLY A 66 -12.77 13.26 -5.32
C GLY A 66 -11.86 13.13 -6.55
N ALA A 67 -10.88 12.23 -6.55
CA ALA A 67 -10.04 11.99 -7.73
C ALA A 67 -10.86 11.48 -8.92
N LEU A 68 -10.56 12.00 -10.11
CA LEU A 68 -11.16 11.53 -11.35
C LEU A 68 -10.54 10.18 -11.76
N PRO A 69 -11.34 9.25 -12.32
CA PRO A 69 -10.82 8.02 -12.89
C PRO A 69 -9.84 8.31 -14.04
N VAL A 70 -8.83 7.48 -14.14
CA VAL A 70 -7.84 7.51 -15.22
C VAL A 70 -8.17 6.42 -16.24
N SER A 71 -7.95 6.65 -17.53
CA SER A 71 -8.12 5.60 -18.54
C SER A 71 -7.05 4.51 -18.38
N VAL A 72 -7.32 3.32 -18.89
CA VAL A 72 -6.38 2.18 -18.85
C VAL A 72 -5.08 2.54 -19.55
N GLU A 73 -5.18 3.16 -20.72
CA GLU A 73 -4.05 3.56 -21.55
C GLU A 73 -3.19 4.60 -20.81
N GLU A 74 -3.83 5.59 -20.20
CA GLU A 74 -3.13 6.62 -19.44
C GLU A 74 -2.44 6.07 -18.19
N GLU A 75 -3.08 5.13 -17.48
CA GLU A 75 -2.45 4.46 -16.32
C GLU A 75 -1.24 3.62 -16.76
N MET A 76 -1.35 2.88 -17.87
CA MET A 76 -0.24 2.13 -18.45
C MET A 76 0.92 3.02 -18.85
N ASP A 77 0.65 4.13 -19.54
CA ASP A 77 1.66 5.08 -20.01
C ASP A 77 2.42 5.74 -18.84
N ARG A 78 1.77 5.92 -17.70
CA ARG A 78 2.39 6.46 -16.49
C ARG A 78 3.22 5.43 -15.73
N VAL A 79 2.70 4.22 -15.55
CA VAL A 79 3.25 3.21 -14.64
C VAL A 79 4.35 2.38 -15.28
N LEU A 80 4.11 1.86 -16.49
CA LEU A 80 4.98 0.84 -17.08
C LEU A 80 6.41 1.33 -17.34
N PRO A 81 6.65 2.53 -17.89
CA PRO A 81 8.01 3.04 -18.09
C PRO A 81 8.79 3.20 -16.79
N VAL A 82 8.09 3.59 -15.71
CA VAL A 82 8.71 3.76 -14.38
C VAL A 82 9.06 2.41 -13.76
N VAL A 83 8.17 1.42 -13.83
CA VAL A 83 8.43 0.04 -13.36
C VAL A 83 9.64 -0.55 -14.08
N GLU A 84 9.68 -0.47 -15.41
CA GLU A 84 10.78 -0.97 -16.22
C GLU A 84 12.12 -0.30 -15.85
N ALA A 85 12.12 1.03 -15.73
CA ALA A 85 13.33 1.79 -15.41
C ALA A 85 13.83 1.53 -13.99
N ILE A 86 12.94 1.36 -13.02
CA ILE A 86 13.29 0.99 -11.63
C ILE A 86 13.90 -0.41 -11.62
N ASN A 87 13.26 -1.38 -12.26
CA ASN A 87 13.74 -2.77 -12.31
C ASN A 87 15.12 -2.89 -12.98
N ALA A 88 15.39 -2.07 -14.00
CA ALA A 88 16.67 -2.07 -14.69
C ALA A 88 17.83 -1.44 -13.89
N ARG A 89 17.53 -0.53 -12.93
CA ARG A 89 18.55 0.29 -12.25
C ARG A 89 18.76 -0.04 -10.78
N PHE A 90 17.77 -0.57 -10.09
CA PHE A 90 17.78 -0.71 -8.63
C PHE A 90 17.44 -2.13 -8.18
N ASP A 91 18.12 -2.57 -7.13
CA ASP A 91 17.79 -3.81 -6.43
C ASP A 91 16.77 -3.52 -5.31
N THR A 92 15.48 -3.45 -5.68
CA THR A 92 14.36 -3.18 -4.76
C THR A 92 13.14 -3.98 -5.15
N ILE A 93 12.16 -4.14 -4.26
CA ILE A 93 10.87 -4.72 -4.61
C ILE A 93 9.95 -3.62 -5.13
N ILE A 94 9.44 -3.81 -6.33
CA ILE A 94 8.47 -2.90 -6.93
C ILE A 94 7.06 -3.39 -6.59
N SER A 95 6.31 -2.57 -5.87
CA SER A 95 4.87 -2.73 -5.68
C SER A 95 4.15 -1.87 -6.71
N VAL A 96 3.07 -2.36 -7.29
CA VAL A 96 2.25 -1.58 -8.23
C VAL A 96 0.88 -1.36 -7.64
N ASP A 97 0.56 -0.09 -7.32
CA ASP A 97 -0.74 0.36 -6.81
C ASP A 97 -1.71 0.52 -7.99
N THR A 98 -2.45 -0.54 -8.28
CA THR A 98 -3.38 -0.59 -9.40
C THR A 98 -4.53 -1.56 -9.17
N SER A 99 -5.70 -1.23 -9.73
CA SER A 99 -6.84 -2.15 -9.86
C SER A 99 -7.08 -2.60 -11.30
N THR A 100 -6.23 -2.18 -12.25
CA THR A 100 -6.41 -2.40 -13.69
C THR A 100 -5.73 -3.70 -14.14
N PRO A 101 -6.47 -4.69 -14.69
CA PRO A 101 -5.92 -6.00 -15.05
C PRO A 101 -4.70 -5.97 -15.98
N SER A 102 -4.73 -5.10 -17.00
CA SER A 102 -3.62 -4.96 -17.95
C SER A 102 -2.38 -4.37 -17.29
N VAL A 103 -2.53 -3.37 -16.39
CA VAL A 103 -1.41 -2.81 -15.63
C VAL A 103 -0.80 -3.87 -14.71
N MET A 104 -1.62 -4.70 -14.02
CA MET A 104 -1.12 -5.82 -13.21
C MET A 104 -0.25 -6.78 -14.04
N SER A 105 -0.78 -7.21 -15.18
CA SER A 105 -0.11 -8.20 -16.05
C SER A 105 1.20 -7.65 -16.64
N GLU A 106 1.17 -6.44 -17.19
CA GLU A 106 2.35 -5.84 -17.83
C GLU A 106 3.41 -5.44 -16.81
N SER A 107 3.01 -4.88 -15.66
CA SER A 107 3.96 -4.55 -14.60
C SER A 107 4.67 -5.79 -14.05
N ALA A 108 3.96 -6.92 -13.90
CA ALA A 108 4.57 -8.19 -13.51
C ALA A 108 5.62 -8.65 -14.53
N ARG A 109 5.33 -8.52 -15.83
CA ARG A 109 6.28 -8.85 -16.90
C ARG A 109 7.52 -7.94 -16.88
N LEU A 110 7.38 -6.70 -16.44
CA LEU A 110 8.44 -5.71 -16.33
C LEU A 110 9.21 -5.77 -14.99
N GLY A 111 8.90 -6.73 -14.10
CA GLY A 111 9.65 -6.97 -12.87
C GLY A 111 8.98 -6.47 -11.59
N ALA A 112 7.70 -6.12 -11.61
CA ALA A 112 6.97 -5.89 -10.36
C ALA A 112 6.96 -7.17 -9.51
N GLY A 113 7.07 -7.00 -8.19
CA GLY A 113 7.08 -8.09 -7.20
C GLY A 113 5.83 -8.18 -6.34
N LEU A 114 4.97 -7.15 -6.35
CA LEU A 114 3.74 -7.08 -5.54
C LEU A 114 2.65 -6.34 -6.30
N ILE A 115 1.43 -6.86 -6.28
CA ILE A 115 0.22 -6.13 -6.67
C ILE A 115 -0.41 -5.56 -5.41
N ASN A 116 -0.56 -4.23 -5.35
CA ASN A 116 -1.24 -3.51 -4.28
C ASN A 116 -2.56 -2.97 -4.82
N ASP A 117 -3.70 -3.57 -4.44
CA ASP A 117 -4.98 -3.18 -5.01
C ASP A 117 -5.95 -2.64 -3.95
N VAL A 118 -6.21 -1.34 -4.03
CA VAL A 118 -7.14 -0.62 -3.15
C VAL A 118 -8.60 -1.08 -3.29
N ARG A 119 -8.92 -1.85 -4.34
CA ARG A 119 -10.24 -2.45 -4.59
C ARG A 119 -10.25 -3.97 -4.38
N ALA A 120 -9.19 -4.54 -3.77
CA ALA A 120 -9.08 -5.95 -3.42
C ALA A 120 -9.48 -6.91 -4.55
N LEU A 121 -9.06 -6.62 -5.78
CA LEU A 121 -9.32 -7.41 -7.01
C LEU A 121 -10.81 -7.52 -7.39
N GLU A 122 -11.64 -6.55 -7.01
CA GLU A 122 -13.07 -6.55 -7.38
C GLU A 122 -13.33 -6.03 -8.80
N ARG A 123 -12.38 -5.28 -9.38
CA ARG A 123 -12.55 -4.82 -10.77
C ARG A 123 -12.64 -6.03 -11.73
N ALA A 124 -13.51 -5.96 -12.70
CA ALA A 124 -13.70 -7.05 -13.66
C ALA A 124 -12.37 -7.47 -14.30
N GLY A 125 -12.03 -8.76 -14.21
CA GLY A 125 -10.79 -9.33 -14.72
C GLY A 125 -9.58 -9.21 -13.79
N ALA A 126 -9.61 -8.38 -12.74
CA ALA A 126 -8.46 -8.15 -11.86
C ALA A 126 -8.04 -9.43 -11.10
N LEU A 127 -9.02 -10.18 -10.59
CA LEU A 127 -8.77 -11.42 -9.86
C LEU A 127 -8.01 -12.46 -10.70
N GLN A 128 -8.42 -12.64 -11.96
CA GLN A 128 -7.76 -13.58 -12.87
C GLN A 128 -6.40 -13.05 -13.35
N ALA A 129 -6.30 -11.74 -13.62
CA ALA A 129 -5.03 -11.12 -13.99
C ALA A 129 -3.99 -11.28 -12.87
N ALA A 130 -4.35 -10.99 -11.63
CA ALA A 130 -3.48 -11.18 -10.48
C ALA A 130 -3.05 -12.65 -10.31
N ALA A 131 -4.00 -13.60 -10.41
CA ALA A 131 -3.69 -15.02 -10.34
C ALA A 131 -2.66 -15.46 -11.41
N ASN A 132 -2.81 -14.97 -12.64
CA ASN A 132 -1.92 -15.31 -13.75
C ASN A 132 -0.50 -14.76 -13.58
N THR A 133 -0.30 -13.68 -12.82
CA THR A 133 1.05 -13.14 -12.54
C THR A 133 1.83 -14.02 -11.58
N GLY A 134 1.15 -14.77 -10.72
CA GLY A 134 1.76 -15.53 -9.63
C GLY A 134 2.38 -14.70 -8.51
N LEU A 135 2.24 -13.38 -8.54
CA LEU A 135 2.77 -12.45 -7.54
C LEU A 135 1.95 -12.46 -6.25
N PRO A 136 2.53 -12.04 -5.11
CA PRO A 136 1.79 -11.64 -3.93
C PRO A 136 0.83 -10.48 -4.21
N VAL A 137 -0.25 -10.41 -3.42
CA VAL A 137 -1.28 -9.38 -3.54
C VAL A 137 -1.58 -8.78 -2.17
N CYS A 138 -1.63 -7.46 -2.10
CA CYS A 138 -2.18 -6.73 -0.98
C CYS A 138 -3.66 -6.42 -1.27
N LEU A 139 -4.54 -6.92 -0.40
CA LEU A 139 -5.98 -6.73 -0.47
C LEU A 139 -6.39 -5.63 0.51
N MET A 140 -6.89 -4.50 0.01
CA MET A 140 -7.33 -3.40 0.86
C MET A 140 -8.85 -3.31 0.93
N HIS A 141 -9.39 -3.01 2.11
CA HIS A 141 -10.81 -2.70 2.27
C HIS A 141 -11.08 -1.22 1.94
N MET A 142 -12.01 -0.99 1.04
CA MET A 142 -12.61 0.32 0.77
C MET A 142 -14.14 0.18 0.70
N ARG A 143 -14.88 1.16 1.25
CA ARG A 143 -16.34 1.25 1.06
C ARG A 143 -16.62 2.31 -0.01
N GLY A 144 -17.38 1.94 -1.04
CA GLY A 144 -17.63 2.81 -2.19
C GLY A 144 -16.46 2.88 -3.17
N SER A 145 -16.33 4.00 -3.85
CA SER A 145 -15.21 4.32 -4.76
C SER A 145 -14.42 5.52 -4.24
N PRO A 146 -13.20 5.80 -4.71
CA PRO A 146 -12.46 6.99 -4.30
C PRO A 146 -13.27 8.31 -4.43
N SER A 147 -14.17 8.39 -5.43
CA SER A 147 -15.02 9.56 -5.66
C SER A 147 -16.22 9.67 -4.69
N THR A 148 -16.70 8.56 -4.11
CA THR A 148 -17.94 8.50 -3.31
C THR A 148 -17.73 7.93 -1.91
N MET A 149 -16.53 7.47 -1.57
CA MET A 149 -16.26 6.74 -0.32
C MET A 149 -16.51 7.53 0.96
N GLN A 150 -16.68 8.85 0.90
CA GLN A 150 -16.98 9.71 2.05
C GLN A 150 -18.48 10.05 2.19
N ASP A 151 -19.33 9.62 1.24
CA ASP A 151 -20.75 10.01 1.20
C ASP A 151 -21.62 9.15 2.12
N ASP A 152 -21.26 7.88 2.33
CA ASP A 152 -21.99 6.93 3.18
C ASP A 152 -21.03 6.11 4.05
N VAL A 153 -20.71 6.63 5.23
CA VAL A 153 -19.69 6.07 6.14
C VAL A 153 -20.39 5.42 7.35
N VAL A 154 -21.27 4.45 7.09
CA VAL A 154 -22.04 3.76 8.13
C VAL A 154 -21.51 2.33 8.31
N TYR A 155 -21.18 1.96 9.55
CA TYR A 155 -20.82 0.60 9.99
C TYR A 155 -21.55 0.32 11.31
N ASP A 156 -22.03 -0.90 11.47
CA ASP A 156 -22.48 -1.40 12.77
C ASP A 156 -21.26 -1.76 13.63
N SER A 157 -20.30 -2.46 13.04
CA SER A 157 -19.00 -2.79 13.64
C SER A 157 -17.91 -2.74 12.56
N VAL A 158 -17.19 -1.62 12.47
CA VAL A 158 -16.19 -1.43 11.42
C VAL A 158 -15.09 -2.51 11.42
N VAL A 159 -14.67 -2.97 12.59
CA VAL A 159 -13.61 -4.00 12.71
C VAL A 159 -14.11 -5.34 12.19
N GLU A 160 -15.33 -5.75 12.56
CA GLU A 160 -15.92 -7.02 12.13
C GLU A 160 -16.26 -7.01 10.64
N GLU A 161 -16.89 -5.94 10.14
CA GLU A 161 -17.24 -5.80 8.72
C GLU A 161 -16.02 -5.79 7.82
N VAL A 162 -14.96 -5.04 8.18
CA VAL A 162 -13.70 -5.01 7.43
C VAL A 162 -13.01 -6.37 7.45
N ASN A 163 -12.98 -7.06 8.60
CA ASN A 163 -12.47 -8.43 8.67
C ASN A 163 -13.27 -9.40 7.81
N ALA A 164 -14.60 -9.36 7.86
CA ALA A 164 -15.47 -10.22 7.05
C ALA A 164 -15.25 -10.01 5.55
N TYR A 165 -15.18 -8.74 5.12
CA TYR A 165 -14.88 -8.39 3.74
C TYR A 165 -13.52 -8.94 3.29
N LEU A 166 -12.46 -8.68 4.04
CA LEU A 166 -11.12 -9.16 3.68
C LEU A 166 -11.06 -10.68 3.62
N MET A 167 -11.73 -11.39 4.53
CA MET A 167 -11.79 -12.86 4.47
C MET A 167 -12.59 -13.37 3.27
N ALA A 168 -13.65 -12.69 2.84
CA ALA A 168 -14.34 -13.01 1.61
C ALA A 168 -13.45 -12.80 0.37
N ARG A 169 -12.63 -11.73 0.36
CA ARG A 169 -11.66 -11.50 -0.72
C ARG A 169 -10.54 -12.54 -0.72
N VAL A 170 -10.06 -12.95 0.47
CA VAL A 170 -9.11 -14.08 0.61
C VAL A 170 -9.70 -15.35 -0.02
N ALA A 171 -10.95 -15.71 0.32
CA ALA A 171 -11.60 -16.90 -0.25
C ALA A 171 -11.73 -16.82 -1.78
N ALA A 172 -12.03 -15.63 -2.34
CA ALA A 172 -12.06 -15.42 -3.77
C ALA A 172 -10.67 -15.61 -4.43
N CYS A 173 -9.60 -15.15 -3.80
CA CYS A 173 -8.22 -15.37 -4.25
C CYS A 173 -7.84 -16.86 -4.24
N GLU A 174 -8.16 -17.56 -3.14
CA GLU A 174 -7.91 -19.02 -3.04
C GLU A 174 -8.65 -19.81 -4.12
N ALA A 175 -9.88 -19.42 -4.44
CA ALA A 175 -10.70 -20.08 -5.47
C ALA A 175 -10.09 -19.98 -6.88
N VAL A 176 -9.24 -19.00 -7.18
CA VAL A 176 -8.52 -18.86 -8.45
C VAL A 176 -7.05 -19.26 -8.37
N GLY A 177 -6.61 -19.86 -7.25
CA GLY A 177 -5.28 -20.41 -7.08
C GLY A 177 -4.23 -19.44 -6.50
N ILE A 178 -4.62 -18.26 -5.99
CA ILE A 178 -3.71 -17.40 -5.24
C ILE A 178 -3.62 -17.96 -3.81
N GLY A 179 -2.47 -18.51 -3.43
CA GLY A 179 -2.27 -19.11 -2.10
C GLY A 179 -2.27 -18.07 -0.98
N ARG A 180 -2.69 -18.50 0.23
CA ARG A 180 -2.70 -17.66 1.44
C ARG A 180 -1.34 -17.06 1.77
N ASP A 181 -0.27 -17.76 1.44
CA ASP A 181 1.12 -17.34 1.62
C ASP A 181 1.53 -16.18 0.72
N LYS A 182 0.69 -15.80 -0.24
CA LYS A 182 0.88 -14.66 -1.15
C LYS A 182 -0.05 -13.47 -0.84
N LEU A 183 -0.81 -13.52 0.24
CA LEU A 183 -1.79 -12.47 0.55
C LEU A 183 -1.34 -11.60 1.73
N ILE A 184 -1.50 -10.30 1.56
CA ILE A 184 -1.31 -9.25 2.55
C ILE A 184 -2.66 -8.55 2.76
N LEU A 185 -2.99 -8.19 3.99
CA LEU A 185 -4.24 -7.49 4.31
C LEU A 185 -3.96 -6.03 4.67
N ASP A 186 -4.76 -5.11 4.13
CA ASP A 186 -4.80 -3.71 4.52
C ASP A 186 -6.23 -3.36 4.97
N PRO A 187 -6.46 -2.91 6.21
CA PRO A 187 -7.77 -2.49 6.68
C PRO A 187 -8.31 -1.24 5.99
N GLY A 188 -7.52 -0.54 5.18
CA GLY A 188 -7.92 0.60 4.38
C GLY A 188 -8.27 1.82 5.23
N VAL A 189 -7.40 2.22 6.14
CA VAL A 189 -7.56 3.44 6.96
C VAL A 189 -7.75 4.64 6.05
N GLY A 190 -8.81 5.45 6.28
CA GLY A 190 -9.15 6.64 5.49
C GLY A 190 -9.96 6.38 4.22
N PHE A 191 -10.27 5.12 3.88
CA PHE A 191 -11.07 4.76 2.70
C PHE A 191 -12.49 4.37 3.09
N GLY A 192 -13.44 5.32 2.98
CA GLY A 192 -14.84 5.12 3.38
C GLY A 192 -15.00 4.90 4.89
N LYS A 193 -14.32 5.70 5.71
CA LYS A 193 -14.30 5.56 7.17
C LYS A 193 -14.23 6.93 7.86
N SER A 194 -15.06 7.13 8.88
CA SER A 194 -15.00 8.30 9.76
C SER A 194 -13.76 8.25 10.67
N LEU A 195 -13.46 9.35 11.37
CA LEU A 195 -12.38 9.37 12.36
C LEU A 195 -12.53 8.27 13.43
N PRO A 196 -13.70 8.09 14.10
CA PRO A 196 -13.87 6.98 15.05
C PRO A 196 -13.62 5.60 14.43
N HIS A 197 -14.06 5.36 13.19
CA HIS A 197 -13.83 4.09 12.49
C HIS A 197 -12.34 3.86 12.23
N ASN A 198 -11.61 4.89 11.81
CA ASN A 198 -10.17 4.79 11.59
C ASN A 198 -9.41 4.49 12.89
N LEU A 199 -9.75 5.18 13.97
CA LEU A 199 -9.14 4.94 15.29
C LEU A 199 -9.44 3.51 15.80
N ALA A 200 -10.67 3.02 15.59
CA ALA A 200 -11.04 1.64 15.95
C ALA A 200 -10.20 0.62 15.17
N LEU A 201 -10.04 0.77 13.85
CA LEU A 201 -9.22 -0.13 13.03
C LEU A 201 -7.76 -0.14 13.47
N LEU A 202 -7.18 1.02 13.78
CA LEU A 202 -5.80 1.11 14.27
C LEU A 202 -5.66 0.45 15.64
N ASN A 203 -6.63 0.64 16.55
CA ASN A 203 -6.63 0.02 17.87
C ASN A 203 -6.85 -1.50 17.83
N HIS A 204 -7.39 -2.02 16.74
CA HIS A 204 -7.68 -3.45 16.52
C HIS A 204 -6.84 -4.09 15.41
N THR A 205 -5.66 -3.52 15.09
CA THR A 205 -4.75 -4.07 14.08
C THR A 205 -4.39 -5.54 14.36
N VAL A 206 -4.28 -5.92 15.62
CA VAL A 206 -4.02 -7.31 16.05
C VAL A 206 -5.07 -8.30 15.55
N ASP A 207 -6.33 -7.89 15.37
CA ASP A 207 -7.41 -8.78 14.93
C ASP A 207 -7.24 -9.19 13.46
N PHE A 208 -6.71 -8.30 12.61
CA PHE A 208 -6.31 -8.63 11.23
C PHE A 208 -5.09 -9.56 11.24
N ARG A 209 -4.08 -9.28 12.06
CA ARG A 209 -2.88 -10.11 12.20
C ARG A 209 -3.21 -11.54 12.66
N ARG A 210 -4.18 -11.71 13.56
CA ARG A 210 -4.64 -13.03 14.07
C ARG A 210 -5.29 -13.90 12.99
N LYS A 211 -5.68 -13.35 11.84
CA LYS A 211 -6.17 -14.14 10.69
C LYS A 211 -5.04 -14.91 10.00
N GLY A 212 -3.77 -14.68 10.38
CA GLY A 212 -2.60 -15.41 9.86
C GLY A 212 -1.94 -14.76 8.65
N PHE A 213 -2.30 -13.51 8.32
CA PHE A 213 -1.74 -12.76 7.21
C PHE A 213 -0.83 -11.63 7.71
N PRO A 214 0.18 -11.23 6.91
CA PRO A 214 0.84 -9.94 7.09
C PRO A 214 -0.17 -8.79 6.98
N VAL A 215 0.06 -7.72 7.76
CA VAL A 215 -0.80 -6.53 7.73
C VAL A 215 0.02 -5.35 7.23
N LEU A 216 -0.51 -4.67 6.20
CA LEU A 216 -0.02 -3.40 5.69
C LEU A 216 -0.86 -2.27 6.27
N ILE A 217 -0.20 -1.18 6.67
CA ILE A 217 -0.83 0.04 7.17
C ILE A 217 -0.43 1.22 6.27
N GLY A 218 -1.43 1.86 5.65
CA GLY A 218 -1.28 3.02 4.80
C GLY A 218 -2.00 4.25 5.37
N LEU A 219 -1.45 4.90 6.39
CA LEU A 219 -2.07 6.07 7.03
C LEU A 219 -1.28 7.38 6.88
N SER A 220 -0.17 7.35 6.12
CA SER A 220 0.77 8.46 6.01
C SER A 220 0.11 9.77 5.57
N ARG A 221 0.23 10.80 6.40
CA ARG A 221 -0.28 12.16 6.20
C ARG A 221 -1.79 12.27 6.00
N LYS A 222 -2.58 11.21 6.33
CA LYS A 222 -4.03 11.18 6.12
C LYS A 222 -4.78 12.19 7.00
N THR A 223 -5.97 12.59 6.55
CA THR A 223 -6.82 13.62 7.16
C THR A 223 -7.08 13.36 8.64
N MET A 224 -7.30 12.11 9.03
CA MET A 224 -7.52 11.73 10.42
C MET A 224 -6.43 12.22 11.39
N ILE A 225 -5.17 12.29 10.94
CA ILE A 225 -4.06 12.81 11.76
C ILE A 225 -4.22 14.32 11.96
N GLY A 226 -4.55 15.02 10.87
CA GLY A 226 -4.82 16.46 10.93
C GLY A 226 -6.02 16.80 11.81
N GLU A 227 -7.09 15.98 11.78
CA GLU A 227 -8.27 16.15 12.63
C GLU A 227 -7.93 15.97 14.12
N VAL A 228 -7.15 14.93 14.47
CA VAL A 228 -6.79 14.66 15.87
C VAL A 228 -5.83 15.70 16.43
N LEU A 229 -4.84 16.13 15.64
CA LEU A 229 -3.76 17.01 16.11
C LEU A 229 -4.01 18.49 15.80
N ASN A 230 -5.03 18.78 14.98
CA ASN A 230 -5.32 20.12 14.46
C ASN A 230 -4.11 20.74 13.73
N VAL A 231 -3.52 19.96 12.79
CA VAL A 231 -2.32 20.36 12.03
C VAL A 231 -2.52 20.22 10.52
N PRO A 232 -1.88 21.07 9.69
CA PRO A 232 -1.88 20.94 8.24
C PRO A 232 -1.11 19.69 7.79
N VAL A 233 -1.18 19.38 6.48
CA VAL A 233 -0.67 18.11 5.93
C VAL A 233 0.85 17.94 6.05
N ASP A 234 1.59 19.02 5.97
CA ASP A 234 3.04 19.09 6.07
C ASP A 234 3.56 18.86 7.51
N GLU A 235 2.71 19.07 8.51
CA GLU A 235 3.05 18.86 9.94
C GLU A 235 2.60 17.46 10.45
N ARG A 236 2.05 16.58 9.61
CA ARG A 236 1.50 15.27 10.02
C ARG A 236 2.53 14.16 10.22
N LEU A 237 3.82 14.44 10.05
CA LEU A 237 4.88 13.41 10.17
C LEU A 237 4.86 12.71 11.52
N TYR A 238 4.94 13.46 12.61
CA TYR A 238 5.00 12.88 13.97
C TYR A 238 3.73 12.12 14.35
N GLY A 239 2.56 12.61 13.94
CA GLY A 239 1.30 11.89 14.11
C GLY A 239 1.25 10.59 13.30
N THR A 240 1.79 10.60 12.07
CA THR A 240 1.94 9.39 11.25
C THR A 240 2.85 8.37 11.95
N MET A 241 4.00 8.81 12.45
CA MET A 241 4.94 7.95 13.18
C MET A 241 4.30 7.34 14.44
N GLY A 242 3.64 8.16 15.26
CA GLY A 242 2.95 7.68 16.46
C GLY A 242 1.89 6.63 16.17
N ALA A 243 1.06 6.83 15.14
CA ALA A 243 0.04 5.87 14.73
C ALA A 243 0.67 4.58 14.14
N ASN A 244 1.73 4.68 13.34
CA ASN A 244 2.47 3.52 12.85
C ASN A 244 3.16 2.75 13.98
N ALA A 245 3.72 3.42 14.97
CA ALA A 245 4.29 2.78 16.17
C ALA A 245 3.23 1.99 16.95
N ALA A 246 2.03 2.55 17.14
CA ALA A 246 0.92 1.86 17.80
C ALA A 246 0.51 0.59 17.04
N THR A 247 0.40 0.65 15.72
CA THR A 247 0.03 -0.52 14.89
C THR A 247 1.16 -1.55 14.79
N TYR A 248 2.43 -1.12 14.78
CA TYR A 248 3.58 -2.02 14.89
C TYR A 248 3.49 -2.88 16.16
N SER A 249 3.22 -2.27 17.31
CA SER A 249 3.08 -2.98 18.59
C SER A 249 1.94 -4.00 18.59
N GLN A 250 0.97 -3.85 17.68
CA GLN A 250 -0.13 -4.80 17.45
C GLN A 250 0.14 -5.81 16.32
N GLY A 251 1.34 -5.81 15.76
CA GLY A 251 1.80 -6.82 14.81
C GLY A 251 1.71 -6.44 13.34
N ALA A 252 1.42 -5.19 12.97
CA ALA A 252 1.66 -4.71 11.61
C ALA A 252 3.16 -4.79 11.30
N ARG A 253 3.50 -5.13 10.06
CA ARG A 253 4.90 -5.27 9.63
C ARG A 253 5.20 -4.56 8.30
N LEU A 254 4.20 -4.09 7.59
CA LEU A 254 4.35 -3.34 6.34
C LEU A 254 3.75 -1.95 6.52
N PHE A 255 4.51 -0.91 6.19
CA PHE A 255 4.14 0.50 6.43
C PHE A 255 4.32 1.32 5.14
N ARG A 256 3.21 1.74 4.54
CA ARG A 256 3.20 2.54 3.31
C ARG A 256 3.23 4.02 3.65
N VAL A 257 4.33 4.71 3.28
CA VAL A 257 4.61 6.07 3.76
C VAL A 257 5.22 6.98 2.69
N HIS A 258 5.06 8.31 2.88
CA HIS A 258 5.76 9.34 2.11
C HIS A 258 7.17 9.62 2.67
N ASP A 259 7.33 9.56 3.99
CA ASP A 259 8.54 9.95 4.72
C ASP A 259 9.31 8.69 5.14
N VAL A 260 10.14 8.15 4.24
CA VAL A 260 10.80 6.84 4.42
C VAL A 260 11.76 6.84 5.60
N LYS A 261 12.77 7.70 5.59
CA LYS A 261 13.86 7.68 6.59
C LYS A 261 13.39 7.75 8.05
N PRO A 262 12.47 8.68 8.43
CA PRO A 262 11.97 8.73 9.81
C PRO A 262 11.26 7.44 10.23
N HIS A 263 10.54 6.79 9.31
CA HIS A 263 9.84 5.54 9.62
C HIS A 263 10.78 4.34 9.72
N VAL A 264 11.80 4.27 8.87
CA VAL A 264 12.83 3.23 8.97
C VAL A 264 13.54 3.31 10.31
N ASP A 265 13.98 4.52 10.73
CA ASP A 265 14.67 4.71 12.00
C ASP A 265 13.80 4.35 13.21
N MET A 266 12.54 4.80 13.22
CA MET A 266 11.59 4.49 14.27
C MET A 266 11.33 2.99 14.37
N LEU A 267 11.04 2.34 13.24
CA LEU A 267 10.68 0.92 13.21
C LEU A 267 11.86 0.01 13.54
N GLU A 268 13.07 0.36 13.10
CA GLU A 268 14.28 -0.39 13.47
C GLU A 268 14.54 -0.29 14.98
N LEU A 269 14.39 0.91 15.58
CA LEU A 269 14.54 1.08 17.03
C LEU A 269 13.49 0.26 17.78
N MET A 270 12.21 0.30 17.34
CA MET A 270 11.14 -0.47 17.97
C MET A 270 11.38 -1.98 17.86
N TYR A 271 11.86 -2.45 16.69
CA TYR A 271 12.19 -3.85 16.48
C TYR A 271 13.31 -4.32 17.42
N ARG A 272 14.35 -3.51 17.62
CA ARG A 272 15.44 -3.84 18.55
C ARG A 272 14.98 -3.86 20.00
N ILE A 273 14.13 -2.92 20.39
CA ILE A 273 13.53 -2.90 21.73
C ILE A 273 12.68 -4.17 21.95
N GLU A 274 11.84 -4.55 20.97
CA GLU A 274 11.00 -5.75 21.04
C GLU A 274 11.82 -7.04 21.19
N ARG A 275 13.01 -7.07 20.62
CA ARG A 275 13.91 -8.25 20.58
C ARG A 275 15.03 -8.22 21.61
N GLU A 276 15.23 -7.12 22.32
CA GLU A 276 16.31 -6.91 23.27
C GLU A 276 17.72 -7.09 22.66
N VAL A 277 17.94 -6.59 21.41
CA VAL A 277 19.19 -6.73 20.62
C VAL A 277 19.71 -5.41 20.09
#